data_8d5eb74a8f2896b71aaaaa8332ba9b9f
#
_entry.id   8d5eb74a8f2896b71aaaaa8332ba9b9f
#
_cell.length_a   1.000
_cell.length_b   1.000
_cell.length_c   1.000
_cell.angle_alpha   90.00
_cell.angle_beta   90.00
_cell.angle_gamma   90.00
#
_symmetry.space_group_name_H-M   'P 1'
#
loop_
_entity.id
_entity.type
_entity.pdbx_description
1 polymer ?
#
loop_
_entity_poly.entity_id
_entity_poly.type
_entity_poly.pdbx_seq_one_letter_code
_entity_poly.pdbx_strand_id
1 'polypeptide(L)'
;MPGTVISTPEVTHVSKHGFWLLLADEELLLSFEQFPWFRRATIEQICHVEWPAPEHLYWPELDIDLSLASIRQPEEFPLVSRGCN
;
A
#
# COMPACT_ATOMS: atom_id res chain seq x y z
N MET A 1 -26.33 -1.00 8.28
CA MET A 1 -25.85 -0.92 7.80
C MET A 1 -25.49 -1.20 7.52
N PRO A 2 -25.43 -1.13 7.30
CA PRO A 2 -24.94 -1.35 6.78
C PRO A 2 -24.22 -1.59 6.57
N GLY A 3 -24.13 -1.75 6.57
CA GLY A 3 -23.21 -1.83 6.49
C GLY A 3 -22.37 -2.18 5.80
N THR A 4 -22.14 -2.26 5.54
CA THR A 4 -21.52 -2.54 4.68
C THR A 4 -20.82 -1.70 4.20
N VAL A 5 -20.30 -1.20 4.76
CA VAL A 5 -19.61 -0.36 4.34
C VAL A 5 -18.39 -0.69 4.05
N ILE A 6 -17.92 -0.54 2.97
CA ILE A 6 -16.70 -0.79 2.67
C ILE A 6 -15.97 0.39 2.76
N SER A 7 -15.02 0.44 3.58
CA SER A 7 -14.18 1.57 3.72
C SER A 7 -13.22 1.63 2.58
N THR A 8 -13.11 2.78 1.99
CA THR A 8 -12.11 3.00 0.96
C THR A 8 -10.78 3.22 1.64
N PRO A 9 -9.69 2.63 1.15
CA PRO A 9 -8.38 2.89 1.70
C PRO A 9 -8.05 4.37 1.57
N GLU A 10 -7.40 4.93 2.56
CA GLU A 10 -7.11 6.34 2.55
C GLU A 10 -5.67 6.58 2.93
N VAL A 11 -4.96 7.39 2.13
CA VAL A 11 -3.59 7.76 2.44
C VAL A 11 -3.67 8.95 3.38
N THR A 12 -3.15 8.80 4.58
CA THR A 12 -3.31 9.83 5.60
C THR A 12 -2.08 10.70 5.75
N HIS A 13 -0.91 10.24 5.33
CA HIS A 13 0.29 11.04 5.48
C HIS A 13 1.35 10.55 4.50
N VAL A 14 2.02 11.48 3.84
CA VAL A 14 3.08 11.16 2.91
C VAL A 14 4.32 11.92 3.33
N SER A 15 5.44 11.23 3.40
CA SER A 15 6.71 11.86 3.72
C SER A 15 7.77 11.35 2.76
N LYS A 16 8.98 11.82 2.91
CA LYS A 16 10.05 11.36 2.04
C LYS A 16 10.44 9.92 2.34
N HIS A 17 9.98 9.38 3.46
CA HIS A 17 10.33 8.01 3.84
C HIS A 17 9.26 7.00 3.41
N GLY A 18 8.05 7.43 3.15
CA GLY A 18 6.97 6.54 2.79
C GLY A 18 5.63 7.20 3.02
N PHE A 19 4.60 6.39 3.10
CA PHE A 19 3.28 6.96 3.35
C PHE A 19 2.49 6.02 4.25
N TRP A 20 1.54 6.60 4.97
CA TRP A 20 0.67 5.86 5.85
C TRP A 20 -0.66 5.65 5.16
N LEU A 21 -1.20 4.45 5.30
CA LEU A 21 -2.43 4.07 4.66
C LEU A 21 -3.40 3.60 5.74
N LEU A 22 -4.60 4.14 5.72
CA LEU A 22 -5.62 3.76 6.68
C LEU A 22 -6.59 2.81 5.99
N LEU A 23 -6.73 1.60 6.55
CA LEU A 23 -7.67 0.63 6.05
C LEU A 23 -8.65 0.35 7.17
N ALA A 24 -9.88 0.79 7.00
CA ALA A 24 -10.88 0.67 8.06
C ALA A 24 -10.31 1.36 9.31
N ASP A 25 -9.90 0.60 10.30
CA ASP A 25 -9.36 1.21 11.51
C ASP A 25 -7.91 0.79 11.73
N GLU A 26 -7.23 0.33 10.69
CA GLU A 26 -5.85 -0.10 10.81
C GLU A 26 -4.96 0.83 9.99
N GLU A 27 -3.86 1.31 10.59
CA GLU A 27 -2.92 2.14 9.85
C GLU A 27 -1.71 1.32 9.49
N LEU A 28 -1.30 1.40 8.25
CA LEU A 28 -0.16 0.65 7.74
C LEU A 28 0.84 1.62 7.15
N LEU A 29 2.11 1.36 7.41
CA LEU A 29 3.17 2.20 6.84
C LEU A 29 3.79 1.47 5.66
N LEU A 30 3.84 2.14 4.52
CA LEU A 30 4.51 1.62 3.36
C LEU A 30 5.74 2.49 3.12
N SER A 31 6.90 1.98 3.50
CA SER A 31 8.12 2.75 3.34
C SER A 31 8.64 2.62 1.92
N PHE A 32 9.28 3.65 1.42
CA PHE A 32 9.84 3.60 0.07
C PHE A 32 11.03 2.66 0.02
N GLU A 33 11.60 2.35 1.18
CA GLU A 33 12.72 1.44 1.23
C GLU A 33 12.21 0.02 0.99
N GLN A 34 11.05 -0.32 1.55
CA GLN A 34 10.46 -1.63 1.37
C GLN A 34 9.68 -1.72 0.07
N PHE A 35 9.12 -0.63 -0.38
CA PHE A 35 8.28 -0.60 -1.57
C PHE A 35 8.77 0.51 -2.50
N PRO A 36 9.92 0.31 -3.14
CA PRO A 36 10.56 1.38 -3.91
C PRO A 36 9.78 1.81 -5.16
N TRP A 37 8.79 1.02 -5.55
CA TRP A 37 8.01 1.38 -6.73
C TRP A 37 7.26 2.69 -6.55
N PHE A 38 6.99 3.08 -5.28
CA PHE A 38 6.25 4.30 -5.03
C PHE A 38 7.15 5.53 -4.98
N ARG A 39 8.46 5.33 -5.06
CA ARG A 39 9.38 6.44 -4.85
C ARG A 39 9.20 7.55 -5.87
N ARG A 40 8.85 7.21 -7.09
CA ARG A 40 8.66 8.20 -8.12
C ARG A 40 7.20 8.49 -8.41
N ALA A 41 6.31 7.91 -7.64
CA ALA A 41 4.90 8.13 -7.86
C ALA A 41 4.48 9.50 -7.36
N THR A 42 3.48 10.08 -7.99
CA THR A 42 2.94 11.34 -7.51
C THR A 42 2.01 11.05 -6.35
N ILE A 43 1.70 12.07 -5.59
CA ILE A 43 0.77 11.92 -4.48
C ILE A 43 -0.58 11.47 -5.00
N GLU A 44 -1.00 11.97 -6.15
CA GLU A 44 -2.27 11.58 -6.71
C GLU A 44 -2.26 10.10 -7.06
N GLN A 45 -1.18 9.58 -7.59
CA GLN A 45 -1.09 8.18 -7.92
C GLN A 45 -1.09 7.32 -6.67
N ILE A 46 -0.40 7.75 -5.63
CA ILE A 46 -0.35 7.02 -4.38
C ILE A 46 -1.72 6.98 -3.73
N CYS A 47 -2.45 8.08 -3.82
CA CYS A 47 -3.77 8.15 -3.20
C CYS A 47 -4.83 7.37 -3.97
N HIS A 48 -4.54 7.02 -5.22
CA HIS A 48 -5.51 6.29 -6.03
C HIS A 48 -5.31 4.79 -5.78
N VAL A 49 -5.69 4.34 -4.62
CA VAL A 49 -5.53 2.94 -4.23
C VAL A 49 -6.90 2.30 -4.12
N GLU A 50 -7.01 1.06 -4.55
CA GLU A 50 -8.25 0.30 -4.50
C GLU A 50 -8.07 -0.91 -3.60
N TRP A 51 -9.14 -1.38 -3.06
CA TRP A 51 -9.13 -2.52 -2.15
C TRP A 51 -10.05 -3.59 -2.74
N PRO A 52 -9.62 -4.26 -3.83
CA PRO A 52 -10.50 -5.18 -4.55
C PRO A 52 -10.77 -6.50 -3.84
N ALA A 53 -9.92 -6.88 -2.91
CA ALA A 53 -10.09 -8.12 -2.18
C ALA A 53 -9.59 -7.91 -0.76
N PRO A 54 -10.06 -8.68 0.21
CA PRO A 54 -9.70 -8.45 1.61
C PRO A 54 -8.20 -8.49 1.87
N GLU A 55 -7.46 -9.26 1.07
CA GLU A 55 -6.03 -9.41 1.30
C GLU A 55 -5.16 -8.64 0.32
N HIS A 56 -5.73 -7.87 -0.57
CA HIS A 56 -4.97 -7.23 -1.62
C HIS A 56 -5.32 -5.76 -1.80
N LEU A 57 -4.30 -4.97 -2.08
CA LEU A 57 -4.48 -3.58 -2.44
C LEU A 57 -3.92 -3.39 -3.84
N TYR A 58 -4.51 -2.50 -4.61
CA TYR A 58 -4.12 -2.30 -5.99
C TYR A 58 -4.05 -0.82 -6.34
N TRP A 59 -2.97 -0.42 -6.98
CA TRP A 59 -2.78 0.94 -7.46
C TRP A 59 -2.81 0.89 -8.97
N PRO A 60 -3.95 1.18 -9.58
CA PRO A 60 -4.11 1.01 -11.03
C PRO A 60 -3.20 1.88 -11.89
N GLU A 61 -2.93 3.08 -11.45
CA GLU A 61 -2.10 3.95 -12.26
C GLU A 61 -0.64 3.53 -12.23
N LEU A 62 -0.25 2.78 -11.21
CA LEU A 62 1.12 2.34 -11.07
C LEU A 62 1.26 0.86 -11.39
N ASP A 63 0.14 0.19 -11.62
CA ASP A 63 0.12 -1.25 -11.89
C ASP A 63 0.81 -2.00 -10.77
N ILE A 64 0.53 -1.63 -9.54
CA ILE A 64 1.10 -2.25 -8.36
C ILE A 64 0.01 -2.98 -7.61
N ASP A 65 0.26 -4.23 -7.26
CA ASP A 65 -0.67 -5.07 -6.54
C ASP A 65 0.10 -5.64 -5.36
N LEU A 66 -0.32 -5.33 -4.15
CA LEU A 66 0.37 -5.79 -2.95
C LEU A 66 -0.59 -6.56 -2.06
N SER A 67 -0.08 -7.62 -1.43
CA SER A 67 -0.86 -8.31 -0.44
C SER A 67 -0.74 -7.56 0.87
N LEU A 68 -1.79 -7.62 1.69
CA LEU A 68 -1.73 -6.96 2.98
C LEU A 68 -0.70 -7.63 3.87
N ALA A 69 -0.47 -8.93 3.70
CA ALA A 69 0.53 -9.61 4.51
C ALA A 69 1.92 -9.02 4.26
N SER A 70 2.24 -8.69 2.99
CA SER A 70 3.55 -8.14 2.70
C SER A 70 3.72 -6.74 3.28
N ILE A 71 2.62 -6.02 3.47
CA ILE A 71 2.69 -4.69 4.05
C ILE A 71 2.81 -4.79 5.56
N ARG A 72 2.09 -5.72 6.17
CA ARG A 72 2.11 -5.86 7.61
C ARG A 72 3.42 -6.46 8.10
N GLN A 73 3.98 -7.38 7.32
CA GLN A 73 5.20 -8.05 7.73
C GLN A 73 6.18 -8.10 6.58
N PRO A 74 6.71 -6.97 6.17
CA PRO A 74 7.60 -6.91 5.03
C PRO A 74 8.84 -7.78 5.17
N GLU A 75 9.23 -8.07 6.38
CA GLU A 75 10.40 -8.88 6.60
C GLU A 75 10.21 -10.31 6.15
N GLU A 76 8.96 -10.76 6.08
CA GLU A 76 8.68 -12.09 5.63
C GLU A 76 8.53 -12.17 4.14
N PHE A 77 8.53 -11.00 3.47
CA PHE A 77 8.38 -10.95 2.03
C PHE A 77 9.47 -10.02 1.49
N PRO A 78 10.72 -10.38 1.69
CA PRO A 78 11.81 -9.49 1.33
C PRO A 78 11.83 -9.23 -0.15
N LEU A 79 12.17 -8.01 -0.48
CA LEU A 79 12.19 -7.62 -1.85
C LEU A 79 13.34 -8.19 -2.58
N VAL A 80 14.16 -8.90 -1.88
CA VAL A 80 15.26 -9.41 -2.48
C VAL A 80 14.98 -10.14 -3.62
N SER A 81 13.87 -10.63 -3.65
CA SER A 81 13.64 -11.36 -4.77
C SER A 81 13.93 -10.51 -5.90
N ARG A 82 14.12 -9.40 -5.57
CA ARG A 82 14.34 -8.59 -6.56
C ARG A 82 15.64 -8.47 -6.75
N GLY A 83 16.10 -8.89 -6.29
CA GLY A 83 17.04 -8.79 -6.56
C GLY A 83 17.69 -9.03 -6.71
N CYS A 84 17.72 -9.30 -6.70
CA CYS A 84 18.20 -9.33 -6.87
C CYS A 84 18.71 -8.97 -7.24
N ASN A 85 18.79 -8.83 -7.00
CA ASN A 85 19.17 -8.39 -7.32
C ASN A 85 19.62 -8.16 -7.65
#